data_d08e459671ae415f32f24a92493460c7
#
_entry.id   d08e459671ae415f32f24a92493460c7
#
_cell.length_a   1.000
_cell.length_b   1.000
_cell.length_c   1.000
_cell.angle_alpha   90.00
_cell.angle_beta   90.00
_cell.angle_gamma   90.00
#
_symmetry.space_group_name_H-M   'P 1'
#
loop_
_entity.id
_entity.type
_entity.pdbx_description
1 polymer ?
#
loop_
_entity_poly.entity_id
_entity_poly.type
_entity_poly.pdbx_seq_one_letter_code
_entity_poly.pdbx_strand_id
1 'polypeptide(L)'
;MRLSTVMLSFLPRIIGALLLLVLAGCSAVQTGYNNAPTLLYWWLDGYIDFNEAQARPVRDSLDALHAWHRRQELPAYAGLLQRLQQQAAGPVTPEQVCTHLAQARMHLQRMGEQSAEGLARLAPTLQPAQLRHLDRQFEKHNRKWREEWLDGSPAELLARRLERTVERYEDFYGSLSQAQKALLRERITASSFDARLAWAERLRRQQDTLRVLQEHRLGERPAHVKAEMLALVQRSLEPPEPAAREQFERMLQEGCQTIAALHNSASEAQRRRLIERLRGYEADLQALIAPG
;
A
#
# COMPACT_ATOMS: atom_id res chain seq x y z
N MET A 1 31.62 -9.11 49.93
CA MET A 1 30.78 -7.94 49.85
C MET A 1 31.32 -7.01 48.74
N ARG A 2 31.26 -7.42 47.41
CA ARG A 2 31.66 -6.61 46.24
C ARG A 2 30.93 -7.03 44.96
N LEU A 3 29.63 -7.28 45.03
CA LEU A 3 28.81 -7.61 43.83
C LEU A 3 27.71 -6.58 43.52
N SER A 4 27.51 -5.58 44.38
CA SER A 4 26.37 -4.63 44.21
C SER A 4 26.69 -3.38 43.39
N THR A 5 27.96 -3.07 43.12
CA THR A 5 28.36 -1.79 42.47
C THR A 5 28.41 -1.90 40.93
N VAL A 6 28.56 -3.11 40.41
CA VAL A 6 28.61 -3.34 38.95
C VAL A 6 27.19 -3.36 38.31
N MET A 7 26.19 -3.81 39.03
CA MET A 7 24.79 -3.86 38.55
C MET A 7 24.15 -2.46 38.42
N LEU A 8 24.55 -1.49 39.28
CA LEU A 8 23.98 -0.12 39.23
C LEU A 8 24.51 0.71 38.06
N SER A 9 25.66 0.36 37.48
CA SER A 9 26.26 1.11 36.37
C SER A 9 25.69 0.70 34.97
N PHE A 10 25.01 -0.44 34.89
CA PHE A 10 24.36 -0.92 33.61
C PHE A 10 22.91 -0.47 33.48
N LEU A 11 22.22 -0.20 34.60
CA LEU A 11 20.81 0.20 34.59
C LEU A 11 20.54 1.47 33.72
N PRO A 12 21.30 2.58 33.87
CA PRO A 12 21.09 3.78 33.05
C PRO A 12 21.43 3.56 31.56
N ARG A 13 22.34 2.63 31.23
CA ARG A 13 22.70 2.30 29.86
C ARG A 13 21.60 1.43 29.21
N ILE A 14 20.98 0.52 29.96
CA ILE A 14 19.86 -0.31 29.50
C ILE A 14 18.59 0.55 29.33
N ILE A 15 18.33 1.47 30.28
CA ILE A 15 17.21 2.42 30.18
C ILE A 15 17.45 3.39 29.02
N GLY A 16 18.67 3.88 28.82
CA GLY A 16 19.03 4.71 27.68
C GLY A 16 18.89 3.98 26.34
N ALA A 17 19.30 2.72 26.26
CA ALA A 17 19.13 1.89 25.07
C ALA A 17 17.66 1.55 24.79
N LEU A 18 16.86 1.28 25.84
CA LEU A 18 15.40 1.07 25.71
C LEU A 18 14.67 2.35 25.30
N LEU A 19 15.04 3.51 25.83
CA LEU A 19 14.52 4.82 25.40
C LEU A 19 14.89 5.13 23.94
N LEU A 20 16.11 4.81 23.51
CA LEU A 20 16.55 4.95 22.13
C LEU A 20 15.81 3.99 21.18
N LEU A 21 15.48 2.78 21.62
CA LEU A 21 14.67 1.82 20.84
C LEU A 21 13.20 2.25 20.70
N VAL A 22 12.62 2.88 21.71
CA VAL A 22 11.26 3.45 21.66
C VAL A 22 11.21 4.69 20.75
N LEU A 23 12.25 5.52 20.77
CA LEU A 23 12.39 6.67 19.85
C LEU A 23 12.71 6.22 18.41
N ALA A 24 13.34 5.05 18.20
CA ALA A 24 13.68 4.54 16.87
C ALA A 24 12.44 4.06 16.06
N GLY A 25 11.37 3.64 16.72
CA GLY A 25 10.14 3.21 16.03
C GLY A 25 9.42 4.35 15.31
N CYS A 26 9.18 5.47 15.99
CA CYS A 26 8.58 6.67 15.39
C CYS A 26 9.52 7.34 14.38
N SER A 27 10.84 7.27 14.58
CA SER A 27 11.81 7.85 13.66
C SER A 27 11.92 7.11 12.32
N ALA A 28 11.63 5.81 12.26
CA ALA A 28 11.74 5.01 11.04
C ALA A 28 10.67 5.36 10.01
N VAL A 29 9.40 5.54 10.41
CA VAL A 29 8.30 5.97 9.53
C VAL A 29 8.57 7.38 9.02
N GLN A 30 8.94 8.29 9.91
CA GLN A 30 9.24 9.68 9.56
C GLN A 30 10.46 9.78 8.64
N THR A 31 11.53 9.04 8.95
CA THR A 31 12.74 8.99 8.11
C THR A 31 12.41 8.41 6.74
N GLY A 32 11.67 7.29 6.67
CA GLY A 32 11.23 6.68 5.42
C GLY A 32 10.37 7.64 4.59
N TYR A 33 9.38 8.30 5.21
CA TYR A 33 8.52 9.25 4.53
C TYR A 33 9.30 10.49 4.04
N ASN A 34 10.16 11.07 4.86
CA ASN A 34 10.96 12.24 4.46
C ASN A 34 11.92 11.95 3.31
N ASN A 35 12.36 10.69 3.17
CA ASN A 35 13.19 10.24 2.05
C ASN A 35 12.38 9.60 0.90
N ALA A 36 11.04 9.60 0.99
CA ALA A 36 10.18 8.95 0.00
C ALA A 36 10.45 9.38 -1.45
N PRO A 37 10.69 10.66 -1.79
CA PRO A 37 11.02 11.04 -3.17
C PRO A 37 12.27 10.34 -3.70
N THR A 38 13.32 10.26 -2.88
CA THR A 38 14.58 9.57 -3.25
C THR A 38 14.36 8.07 -3.42
N LEU A 39 13.65 7.43 -2.49
CA LEU A 39 13.36 6.00 -2.54
C LEU A 39 12.47 5.66 -3.73
N LEU A 40 11.46 6.49 -4.02
CA LEU A 40 10.60 6.33 -5.18
C LEU A 40 11.37 6.54 -6.50
N TYR A 41 12.30 7.50 -6.53
CA TYR A 41 13.16 7.68 -7.69
C TYR A 41 13.96 6.41 -8.00
N TRP A 42 14.67 5.85 -7.02
CA TRP A 42 15.45 4.62 -7.21
C TRP A 42 14.57 3.42 -7.57
N TRP A 43 13.37 3.34 -6.99
CA TRP A 43 12.44 2.28 -7.35
C TRP A 43 11.95 2.42 -8.80
N LEU A 44 11.56 3.61 -9.24
CA LEU A 44 11.15 3.89 -10.61
C LEU A 44 12.31 3.69 -11.61
N ASP A 45 13.51 4.12 -11.23
CA ASP A 45 14.72 3.95 -12.03
C ASP A 45 15.00 2.47 -12.31
N GLY A 46 14.80 1.60 -11.33
CA GLY A 46 14.89 0.15 -11.51
C GLY A 46 13.90 -0.43 -12.54
N TYR A 47 12.79 0.27 -12.83
CA TYR A 47 11.82 -0.11 -13.86
C TYR A 47 12.05 0.55 -15.20
N ILE A 48 12.51 1.80 -15.22
CA ILE A 48 12.56 2.63 -16.43
C ILE A 48 13.99 2.78 -16.96
N ASP A 49 15.01 2.77 -16.08
CA ASP A 49 16.41 3.05 -16.42
C ASP A 49 16.57 4.47 -16.96
N PHE A 50 16.40 5.47 -16.09
CA PHE A 50 16.41 6.88 -16.47
C PHE A 50 17.80 7.33 -16.95
N ASN A 51 17.85 8.10 -18.06
CA ASN A 51 19.05 8.79 -18.46
C ASN A 51 19.23 10.12 -17.68
N GLU A 52 20.40 10.75 -17.83
CA GLU A 52 20.75 11.99 -17.13
C GLU A 52 19.76 13.13 -17.37
N ALA A 53 19.23 13.26 -18.61
CA ALA A 53 18.27 14.31 -18.95
C ALA A 53 16.91 14.11 -18.27
N GLN A 54 16.54 12.88 -17.96
CA GLN A 54 15.28 12.52 -17.29
C GLN A 54 15.38 12.58 -15.75
N ALA A 55 16.58 12.35 -15.20
CA ALA A 55 16.79 12.19 -13.77
C ALA A 55 16.28 13.40 -12.95
N ARG A 56 16.67 14.62 -13.34
CA ARG A 56 16.27 15.84 -12.63
C ARG A 56 14.77 16.13 -12.75
N PRO A 57 14.14 16.15 -13.93
CA PRO A 57 12.70 16.36 -14.06
C PRO A 57 11.85 15.34 -13.30
N VAL A 58 12.29 14.06 -13.23
CA VAL A 58 11.60 13.03 -12.45
C VAL A 58 11.69 13.33 -10.96
N ARG A 59 12.88 13.67 -10.43
CA ARG A 59 13.05 14.05 -9.03
C ARG A 59 12.19 15.26 -8.66
N ASP A 60 12.23 16.32 -9.47
CA ASP A 60 11.42 17.52 -9.26
C ASP A 60 9.92 17.19 -9.23
N SER A 61 9.46 16.25 -10.07
CA SER A 61 8.07 15.79 -10.08
C SER A 61 7.71 14.99 -8.82
N LEU A 62 8.63 14.15 -8.31
CA LEU A 62 8.44 13.38 -7.09
C LEU A 62 8.44 14.28 -5.84
N ASP A 63 9.31 15.29 -5.80
CA ASP A 63 9.35 16.27 -4.73
C ASP A 63 8.04 17.09 -4.68
N ALA A 64 7.53 17.52 -5.84
CA ALA A 64 6.26 18.22 -5.94
C ALA A 64 5.08 17.35 -5.49
N LEU A 65 5.05 16.08 -5.91
CA LEU A 65 4.03 15.11 -5.49
C LEU A 65 4.10 14.87 -3.97
N HIS A 66 5.29 14.70 -3.41
CA HIS A 66 5.50 14.49 -1.99
C HIS A 66 5.06 15.72 -1.17
N ALA A 67 5.41 16.92 -1.61
CA ALA A 67 4.99 18.17 -0.96
C ALA A 67 3.46 18.35 -0.99
N TRP A 68 2.82 18.00 -2.12
CA TRP A 68 1.36 17.99 -2.22
C TRP A 68 0.75 16.94 -1.28
N HIS A 69 1.26 15.70 -1.28
CA HIS A 69 0.79 14.61 -0.44
C HIS A 69 0.87 14.96 1.04
N ARG A 70 1.98 15.56 1.49
CA ARG A 70 2.16 16.01 2.86
C ARG A 70 1.10 17.04 3.27
N ARG A 71 0.82 18.02 2.40
CA ARG A 71 -0.12 19.09 2.73
C ARG A 71 -1.59 18.69 2.61
N GLN A 72 -1.93 17.82 1.66
CA GLN A 72 -3.33 17.55 1.32
C GLN A 72 -3.81 16.18 1.82
N GLU A 73 -2.96 15.15 1.77
CA GLU A 73 -3.38 13.79 2.07
C GLU A 73 -3.10 13.39 3.53
N LEU A 74 -1.96 13.75 4.11
CA LEU A 74 -1.65 13.37 5.48
C LEU A 74 -2.69 13.88 6.50
N PRO A 75 -3.19 15.12 6.43
CA PRO A 75 -4.26 15.57 7.33
C PRO A 75 -5.54 14.76 7.16
N ALA A 76 -5.91 14.40 5.93
CA ALA A 76 -7.08 13.57 5.67
C ALA A 76 -6.92 12.15 6.24
N TYR A 77 -5.72 11.56 6.12
CA TYR A 77 -5.41 10.25 6.70
C TYR A 77 -5.43 10.29 8.23
N ALA A 78 -4.88 11.33 8.85
CA ALA A 78 -4.98 11.50 10.30
C ALA A 78 -6.44 11.55 10.78
N GLY A 79 -7.28 12.31 10.09
CA GLY A 79 -8.72 12.35 10.37
C GLY A 79 -9.43 11.00 10.17
N LEU A 80 -9.02 10.21 9.15
CA LEU A 80 -9.54 8.86 8.95
C LEU A 80 -9.12 7.93 10.10
N LEU A 81 -7.86 7.98 10.53
CA LEU A 81 -7.37 7.18 11.65
C LEU A 81 -8.09 7.49 12.96
N GLN A 82 -8.41 8.77 13.22
CA GLN A 82 -9.22 9.16 14.39
C GLN A 82 -10.62 8.54 14.36
N ARG A 83 -11.30 8.60 13.22
CA ARG A 83 -12.62 7.94 13.06
C ARG A 83 -12.55 6.43 13.25
N LEU A 84 -11.53 5.78 12.69
CA LEU A 84 -11.30 4.34 12.88
C LEU A 84 -11.06 3.98 14.34
N GLN A 85 -10.29 4.78 15.08
CA GLN A 85 -10.07 4.56 16.54
C GLN A 85 -11.38 4.64 17.33
N GLN A 86 -12.22 5.62 17.03
CA GLN A 86 -13.51 5.79 17.70
C GLN A 86 -14.44 4.60 17.44
N GLN A 87 -14.52 4.14 16.19
CA GLN A 87 -15.36 3.00 15.81
C GLN A 87 -14.81 1.65 16.31
N ALA A 88 -13.48 1.51 16.38
CA ALA A 88 -12.84 0.27 16.86
C ALA A 88 -13.09 -0.01 18.35
N ALA A 89 -13.63 0.91 19.11
CA ALA A 89 -14.03 0.71 20.50
C ALA A 89 -15.24 -0.22 20.66
N GLY A 90 -16.11 -0.30 19.64
CA GLY A 90 -17.34 -1.09 19.65
C GLY A 90 -17.46 -2.04 18.46
N PRO A 91 -18.60 -2.75 18.33
CA PRO A 91 -18.91 -3.51 17.14
C PRO A 91 -19.01 -2.64 15.90
N VAL A 92 -18.65 -3.18 14.74
CA VAL A 92 -18.74 -2.50 13.45
C VAL A 92 -19.59 -3.29 12.46
N THR A 93 -20.24 -2.60 11.51
CA THR A 93 -20.96 -3.25 10.42
C THR A 93 -20.09 -3.35 9.16
N PRO A 94 -20.38 -4.28 8.24
CA PRO A 94 -19.70 -4.33 6.94
C PRO A 94 -19.80 -3.00 6.15
N GLU A 95 -20.92 -2.30 6.23
CA GLU A 95 -21.16 -1.03 5.54
C GLU A 95 -20.24 0.08 6.08
N GLN A 96 -20.04 0.14 7.40
CA GLN A 96 -19.09 1.06 8.01
C GLN A 96 -17.67 0.80 7.52
N VAL A 97 -17.26 -0.48 7.47
CA VAL A 97 -15.95 -0.87 6.94
C VAL A 97 -15.83 -0.49 5.45
N CYS A 98 -16.86 -0.80 4.64
CA CYS A 98 -16.88 -0.44 3.22
C CYS A 98 -16.78 1.06 2.99
N THR A 99 -17.40 1.88 3.83
CA THR A 99 -17.28 3.34 3.77
C THR A 99 -15.82 3.79 3.93
N HIS A 100 -15.07 3.20 4.86
CA HIS A 100 -13.64 3.53 5.04
C HIS A 100 -12.78 3.02 3.88
N LEU A 101 -13.06 1.85 3.33
CA LEU A 101 -12.36 1.35 2.14
C LEU A 101 -12.64 2.22 0.92
N ALA A 102 -13.86 2.71 0.75
CA ALA A 102 -14.20 3.66 -0.31
C ALA A 102 -13.44 5.00 -0.15
N GLN A 103 -13.31 5.52 1.09
CA GLN A 103 -12.51 6.70 1.37
C GLN A 103 -11.03 6.47 1.01
N ALA A 104 -10.44 5.33 1.42
CA ALA A 104 -9.07 4.99 1.06
C ALA A 104 -8.87 4.90 -0.47
N ARG A 105 -9.86 4.35 -1.20
CA ARG A 105 -9.85 4.29 -2.67
C ARG A 105 -9.87 5.68 -3.31
N MET A 106 -10.68 6.62 -2.78
CA MET A 106 -10.68 8.01 -3.26
C MET A 106 -9.30 8.67 -3.09
N HIS A 107 -8.61 8.42 -2.00
CA HIS A 107 -7.26 8.95 -1.79
C HIS A 107 -6.25 8.35 -2.79
N LEU A 108 -6.35 7.06 -3.11
CA LEU A 108 -5.53 6.44 -4.16
C LEU A 108 -5.82 7.04 -5.55
N GLN A 109 -7.07 7.31 -5.86
CA GLN A 109 -7.44 7.98 -7.10
C GLN A 109 -6.84 9.39 -7.19
N ARG A 110 -6.97 10.21 -6.14
CA ARG A 110 -6.38 11.55 -6.08
C ARG A 110 -4.85 11.51 -6.21
N MET A 111 -4.19 10.53 -5.60
CA MET A 111 -2.75 10.32 -5.76
C MET A 111 -2.40 10.02 -7.23
N GLY A 112 -3.17 9.15 -7.88
CA GLY A 112 -2.99 8.84 -9.32
C GLY A 112 -3.21 10.07 -10.20
N GLU A 113 -4.27 10.84 -9.96
CA GLU A 113 -4.57 12.08 -10.69
C GLU A 113 -3.44 13.11 -10.54
N GLN A 114 -2.91 13.27 -9.33
CA GLN A 114 -1.80 14.18 -9.07
C GLN A 114 -0.49 13.72 -9.73
N SER A 115 -0.30 12.41 -9.87
CA SER A 115 0.87 11.83 -10.54
C SER A 115 0.84 11.99 -12.06
N ALA A 116 -0.34 12.15 -12.67
CA ALA A 116 -0.53 12.19 -14.12
C ALA A 116 0.25 13.32 -14.80
N GLU A 117 0.45 14.44 -14.13
CA GLU A 117 1.25 15.58 -14.66
C GLU A 117 2.72 15.20 -14.84
N GLY A 118 3.32 14.53 -13.83
CA GLY A 118 4.70 14.05 -13.91
C GLY A 118 4.86 12.98 -14.98
N LEU A 119 3.90 12.05 -15.07
CA LEU A 119 3.87 11.01 -16.10
C LEU A 119 3.74 11.61 -17.51
N ALA A 120 2.90 12.62 -17.69
CA ALA A 120 2.72 13.29 -18.98
C ALA A 120 3.99 14.01 -19.44
N ARG A 121 4.79 14.55 -18.52
CA ARG A 121 6.09 15.13 -18.85
C ARG A 121 7.16 14.09 -19.19
N LEU A 122 7.12 12.95 -18.52
CA LEU A 122 8.07 11.85 -18.71
C LEU A 122 7.83 11.07 -20.01
N ALA A 123 6.58 10.71 -20.33
CA ALA A 123 6.23 9.81 -21.42
C ALA A 123 6.85 10.21 -22.77
N PRO A 124 6.83 11.50 -23.22
CA PRO A 124 7.44 11.91 -24.49
C PRO A 124 8.95 11.73 -24.54
N THR A 125 9.63 11.61 -23.41
CA THR A 125 11.09 11.51 -23.32
C THR A 125 11.60 10.08 -23.35
N LEU A 126 10.69 9.09 -23.18
CA LEU A 126 11.08 7.69 -23.07
C LEU A 126 11.61 7.13 -24.38
N GLN A 127 12.70 6.35 -24.30
CA GLN A 127 13.32 5.70 -25.43
C GLN A 127 12.81 4.26 -25.60
N PRO A 128 12.85 3.67 -26.81
CA PRO A 128 12.46 2.28 -27.05
C PRO A 128 13.18 1.28 -26.16
N ALA A 129 14.44 1.54 -25.82
CA ALA A 129 15.23 0.69 -24.95
C ALA A 129 14.65 0.66 -23.51
N GLN A 130 14.17 1.79 -23.03
CA GLN A 130 13.53 1.92 -21.71
C GLN A 130 12.20 1.17 -21.64
N LEU A 131 11.36 1.24 -22.68
CA LEU A 131 10.12 0.46 -22.74
C LEU A 131 10.40 -1.05 -22.77
N ARG A 132 11.43 -1.50 -23.49
CA ARG A 132 11.86 -2.90 -23.42
C ARG A 132 12.42 -3.29 -22.04
N HIS A 133 13.08 -2.36 -21.34
CA HIS A 133 13.53 -2.58 -19.97
C HIS A 133 12.33 -2.74 -19.03
N LEU A 134 11.34 -1.85 -19.09
CA LEU A 134 10.10 -1.92 -18.33
C LEU A 134 9.38 -3.27 -18.54
N ASP A 135 9.25 -3.71 -19.78
CA ASP A 135 8.62 -4.99 -20.12
C ASP A 135 9.37 -6.18 -19.46
N ARG A 136 10.70 -6.20 -19.54
CA ARG A 136 11.50 -7.22 -18.83
C ARG A 136 11.31 -7.20 -17.31
N GLN A 137 11.16 -6.00 -16.71
CA GLN A 137 10.87 -5.90 -15.28
C GLN A 137 9.46 -6.43 -14.96
N PHE A 138 8.47 -6.15 -15.81
CA PHE A 138 7.14 -6.74 -15.68
C PHE A 138 7.20 -8.27 -15.73
N GLU A 139 7.89 -8.85 -16.69
CA GLU A 139 8.07 -10.31 -16.78
C GLU A 139 8.73 -10.92 -15.54
N LYS A 140 9.79 -10.27 -15.02
CA LYS A 140 10.47 -10.70 -13.79
C LYS A 140 9.51 -10.74 -12.59
N HIS A 141 8.69 -9.69 -12.42
CA HIS A 141 7.70 -9.64 -11.34
C HIS A 141 6.50 -10.56 -11.60
N ASN A 142 6.19 -10.83 -12.85
CA ASN A 142 5.14 -11.76 -13.25
C ASN A 142 5.50 -13.22 -12.87
N ARG A 143 6.75 -13.62 -13.03
CA ARG A 143 7.20 -14.96 -12.56
C ARG A 143 6.95 -15.14 -11.06
N LYS A 144 7.38 -14.16 -10.23
CA LYS A 144 7.16 -14.18 -8.78
C LYS A 144 5.68 -14.22 -8.42
N TRP A 145 4.84 -13.44 -9.13
CA TRP A 145 3.41 -13.42 -8.89
C TRP A 145 2.77 -14.78 -9.20
N ARG A 146 3.17 -15.44 -10.30
CA ARG A 146 2.68 -16.79 -10.65
C ARG A 146 3.07 -17.82 -9.59
N GLU A 147 4.32 -17.84 -9.17
CA GLU A 147 4.82 -18.70 -8.10
C GLU A 147 3.99 -18.56 -6.82
N GLU A 148 3.55 -17.35 -6.54
CA GLU A 148 2.81 -17.02 -5.35
C GLU A 148 1.32 -17.38 -5.42
N TRP A 149 0.68 -17.15 -6.57
CA TRP A 149 -0.78 -17.15 -6.70
C TRP A 149 -1.35 -18.20 -7.65
N LEU A 150 -0.54 -18.78 -8.54
CA LEU A 150 -0.98 -19.73 -9.54
C LEU A 150 -0.28 -21.08 -9.46
N ASP A 151 1.01 -21.08 -9.10
CA ASP A 151 1.82 -22.29 -9.14
C ASP A 151 1.70 -23.04 -7.80
N GLY A 152 1.16 -24.25 -7.85
CA GLY A 152 0.93 -25.13 -6.71
C GLY A 152 -0.43 -25.81 -6.74
N SER A 153 -0.62 -26.74 -5.84
CA SER A 153 -1.92 -27.36 -5.61
C SER A 153 -2.92 -26.37 -4.99
N PRO A 154 -4.23 -26.59 -5.14
CA PRO A 154 -5.25 -25.76 -4.49
C PRO A 154 -5.07 -25.65 -2.97
N ALA A 155 -4.62 -26.72 -2.32
CA ALA A 155 -4.36 -26.74 -0.88
C ALA A 155 -3.19 -25.84 -0.48
N GLU A 156 -2.09 -25.87 -1.25
CA GLU A 156 -0.93 -25.01 -1.00
C GLU A 156 -1.25 -23.52 -1.24
N LEU A 157 -1.98 -23.22 -2.31
CA LEU A 157 -2.44 -21.86 -2.60
C LEU A 157 -3.36 -21.31 -1.50
N LEU A 158 -4.29 -22.14 -1.01
CA LEU A 158 -5.16 -21.77 0.11
C LEU A 158 -4.35 -21.56 1.40
N ALA A 159 -3.38 -22.44 1.69
CA ALA A 159 -2.54 -22.32 2.88
C ALA A 159 -1.74 -21.00 2.86
N ARG A 160 -1.07 -20.66 1.74
CA ARG A 160 -0.33 -19.39 1.58
C ARG A 160 -1.24 -18.16 1.75
N ARG A 161 -2.45 -18.19 1.17
CA ARG A 161 -3.43 -17.11 1.34
C ARG A 161 -3.85 -16.94 2.79
N LEU A 162 -4.10 -18.05 3.47
CA LEU A 162 -4.50 -18.04 4.88
C LEU A 162 -3.38 -17.51 5.79
N GLU A 163 -2.16 -18.01 5.63
CA GLU A 163 -0.99 -17.56 6.38
C GLU A 163 -0.81 -16.04 6.30
N ARG A 164 -0.74 -15.48 5.10
CA ARG A 164 -0.63 -14.02 4.88
C ARG A 164 -1.79 -13.22 5.45
N THR A 165 -2.98 -13.78 5.36
CA THR A 165 -4.16 -13.10 5.91
C THR A 165 -4.10 -13.08 7.43
N VAL A 166 -3.72 -14.20 8.06
CA VAL A 166 -3.54 -14.28 9.50
C VAL A 166 -2.45 -13.31 9.96
N GLU A 167 -1.26 -13.33 9.36
CA GLU A 167 -0.16 -12.43 9.68
C GLU A 167 -0.59 -10.96 9.63
N ARG A 168 -1.28 -10.55 8.54
CA ARG A 168 -1.79 -9.17 8.39
C ARG A 168 -2.73 -8.76 9.51
N TYR A 169 -3.63 -9.63 9.94
CA TYR A 169 -4.53 -9.31 11.04
C TYR A 169 -3.83 -9.38 12.41
N GLU A 170 -2.88 -10.30 12.59
CA GLU A 170 -2.06 -10.38 13.81
C GLU A 170 -1.19 -9.12 14.02
N ASP A 171 -0.77 -8.44 12.96
CA ASP A 171 -0.09 -7.14 13.05
C ASP A 171 -0.93 -6.08 13.77
N PHE A 172 -2.24 -6.11 13.58
CA PHE A 172 -3.17 -5.14 14.17
C PHE A 172 -3.77 -5.59 15.49
N TYR A 173 -4.19 -6.85 15.58
CA TYR A 173 -4.93 -7.37 16.72
C TYR A 173 -4.05 -8.15 17.73
N GLY A 174 -2.80 -8.44 17.35
CA GLY A 174 -2.00 -9.45 18.06
C GLY A 174 -2.44 -10.85 17.71
N SER A 175 -2.01 -11.83 18.52
CA SER A 175 -2.29 -13.24 18.24
C SER A 175 -3.79 -13.53 18.10
N LEU A 176 -4.17 -14.20 17.02
CA LEU A 176 -5.54 -14.62 16.76
C LEU A 176 -5.85 -15.95 17.42
N SER A 177 -7.05 -16.07 17.96
CA SER A 177 -7.56 -17.34 18.51
C SER A 177 -7.80 -18.38 17.41
N GLN A 178 -7.92 -19.66 17.78
CA GLN A 178 -8.25 -20.72 16.82
C GLN A 178 -9.60 -20.49 16.13
N ALA A 179 -10.59 -19.95 16.86
CA ALA A 179 -11.89 -19.59 16.28
C ALA A 179 -11.77 -18.47 15.23
N GLN A 180 -10.94 -17.45 15.48
CA GLN A 180 -10.66 -16.38 14.51
C GLN A 180 -9.91 -16.89 13.28
N LYS A 181 -8.93 -17.79 13.46
CA LYS A 181 -8.23 -18.43 12.34
C LYS A 181 -9.16 -19.34 11.52
N ALA A 182 -10.11 -20.04 12.17
CA ALA A 182 -11.13 -20.82 11.50
C ALA A 182 -12.09 -19.93 10.68
N LEU A 183 -12.53 -18.80 11.25
CA LEU A 183 -13.33 -17.79 10.54
C LEU A 183 -12.60 -17.31 9.29
N LEU A 184 -11.33 -16.94 9.38
CA LEU A 184 -10.55 -16.48 8.23
C LEU A 184 -10.39 -17.58 7.17
N ARG A 185 -10.18 -18.84 7.60
CA ARG A 185 -10.13 -19.98 6.68
C ARG A 185 -11.44 -20.14 5.91
N GLU A 186 -12.58 -20.09 6.60
CA GLU A 186 -13.90 -20.16 5.98
C GLU A 186 -14.08 -19.05 4.94
N ARG A 187 -13.81 -17.79 5.31
CA ARG A 187 -13.94 -16.64 4.43
C ARG A 187 -13.03 -16.72 3.20
N ILE A 188 -11.78 -17.16 3.37
CA ILE A 188 -10.84 -17.31 2.25
C ILE A 188 -11.24 -18.44 1.32
N THR A 189 -11.78 -19.55 1.87
CA THR A 189 -12.25 -20.69 1.07
C THR A 189 -13.48 -20.33 0.25
N ALA A 190 -14.40 -19.53 0.83
CA ALA A 190 -15.60 -19.05 0.17
C ALA A 190 -15.39 -17.82 -0.72
N SER A 191 -14.19 -17.26 -0.75
CA SER A 191 -13.90 -16.01 -1.48
C SER A 191 -14.08 -16.18 -2.99
N SER A 192 -14.63 -15.14 -3.62
CA SER A 192 -14.76 -15.01 -5.08
C SER A 192 -13.43 -14.76 -5.81
N PHE A 193 -12.31 -14.74 -5.11
CA PHE A 193 -11.00 -14.52 -5.72
C PHE A 193 -10.65 -15.62 -6.72
N ASP A 194 -10.55 -15.23 -7.99
CA ASP A 194 -10.02 -16.04 -9.09
C ASP A 194 -8.61 -15.53 -9.46
N ALA A 195 -7.60 -16.34 -9.20
CA ALA A 195 -6.21 -16.00 -9.49
C ALA A 195 -5.94 -15.86 -10.99
N ARG A 196 -6.67 -16.61 -11.85
CA ARG A 196 -6.50 -16.51 -13.31
C ARG A 196 -7.06 -15.20 -13.85
N LEU A 197 -8.22 -14.78 -13.34
CA LEU A 197 -8.82 -13.50 -13.71
C LEU A 197 -7.95 -12.33 -13.19
N ALA A 198 -7.44 -12.42 -11.95
CA ALA A 198 -6.51 -11.45 -11.41
C ALA A 198 -5.19 -11.39 -12.22
N TRP A 199 -4.71 -12.52 -12.71
CA TRP A 199 -3.57 -12.60 -13.61
C TRP A 199 -3.83 -11.92 -14.95
N ALA A 200 -4.96 -12.22 -15.59
CA ALA A 200 -5.35 -11.59 -16.84
C ALA A 200 -5.43 -10.05 -16.70
N GLU A 201 -6.05 -9.57 -15.63
CA GLU A 201 -6.14 -8.13 -15.35
C GLU A 201 -4.77 -7.50 -15.06
N ARG A 202 -3.86 -8.22 -14.39
CA ARG A 202 -2.48 -7.79 -14.19
C ARG A 202 -1.74 -7.59 -15.52
N LEU A 203 -1.85 -8.56 -16.43
CA LEU A 203 -1.24 -8.48 -17.77
C LEU A 203 -1.86 -7.35 -18.59
N ARG A 204 -3.19 -7.21 -18.56
CA ARG A 204 -3.89 -6.11 -19.23
C ARG A 204 -3.35 -4.74 -18.80
N ARG A 205 -3.21 -4.51 -17.48
CA ARG A 205 -2.67 -3.24 -16.95
C ARG A 205 -1.24 -2.96 -17.40
N GLN A 206 -0.39 -3.98 -17.44
CA GLN A 206 0.98 -3.85 -17.92
C GLN A 206 1.04 -3.52 -19.41
N GLN A 207 0.24 -4.24 -20.23
CA GLN A 207 0.13 -3.99 -21.67
C GLN A 207 -0.45 -2.60 -21.96
N ASP A 208 -1.49 -2.18 -21.23
CA ASP A 208 -2.07 -0.83 -21.36
C ASP A 208 -1.04 0.25 -21.03
N THR A 209 -0.25 0.05 -19.97
CA THR A 209 0.85 0.95 -19.60
C THR A 209 1.89 1.07 -20.72
N LEU A 210 2.37 -0.06 -21.24
CA LEU A 210 3.37 -0.06 -22.33
C LEU A 210 2.81 0.59 -23.59
N ARG A 211 1.55 0.28 -23.96
CA ARG A 211 0.87 0.87 -25.11
C ARG A 211 0.79 2.39 -24.99
N VAL A 212 0.25 2.90 -23.87
CA VAL A 212 0.08 4.34 -23.66
C VAL A 212 1.43 5.06 -23.68
N LEU A 213 2.45 4.51 -23.00
CA LEU A 213 3.79 5.10 -23.01
C LEU A 213 4.45 5.04 -24.38
N GLN A 214 4.18 4.04 -25.21
CA GLN A 214 4.70 3.92 -26.57
C GLN A 214 4.03 4.90 -27.55
N GLU A 215 2.70 5.05 -27.46
CA GLU A 215 1.92 5.94 -28.30
C GLU A 215 2.28 7.41 -28.08
N HIS A 216 2.53 7.83 -26.83
CA HIS A 216 2.79 9.22 -26.47
C HIS A 216 4.28 9.60 -26.41
N ARG A 217 5.12 8.83 -27.06
CA ARG A 217 6.58 9.00 -27.07
C ARG A 217 7.12 10.15 -27.91
N LEU A 218 6.40 10.64 -28.88
CA LEU A 218 6.89 11.65 -29.84
C LEU A 218 5.84 12.71 -30.16
N GLY A 219 6.08 13.93 -29.72
CA GLY A 219 5.55 15.14 -30.37
C GLY A 219 4.07 15.48 -30.16
N GLU A 220 3.36 14.83 -29.25
CA GLU A 220 1.95 15.14 -29.00
C GLU A 220 1.75 16.36 -28.08
N ARG A 221 0.57 16.96 -28.15
CA ARG A 221 0.21 18.09 -27.29
C ARG A 221 0.20 17.64 -25.83
N PRO A 222 0.89 18.33 -24.90
CA PRO A 222 0.99 17.95 -23.49
C PRO A 222 -0.36 17.67 -22.81
N ALA A 223 -1.40 18.43 -23.18
CA ALA A 223 -2.74 18.24 -22.64
C ALA A 223 -3.35 16.89 -23.02
N HIS A 224 -3.10 16.38 -24.23
CA HIS A 224 -3.57 15.07 -24.67
C HIS A 224 -2.84 13.96 -23.93
N VAL A 225 -1.53 14.05 -23.79
CA VAL A 225 -0.72 13.10 -23.03
C VAL A 225 -1.21 13.01 -21.57
N LYS A 226 -1.49 14.16 -20.94
CA LYS A 226 -2.04 14.18 -19.58
C LYS A 226 -3.39 13.48 -19.48
N ALA A 227 -4.29 13.72 -20.43
CA ALA A 227 -5.61 13.07 -20.45
C ALA A 227 -5.49 11.54 -20.55
N GLU A 228 -4.56 11.02 -21.37
CA GLU A 228 -4.31 9.60 -21.50
C GLU A 228 -3.64 9.01 -20.23
N MET A 229 -2.76 9.74 -19.56
CA MET A 229 -2.21 9.30 -18.28
C MET A 229 -3.29 9.22 -17.19
N LEU A 230 -4.22 10.18 -17.15
CA LEU A 230 -5.38 10.12 -16.25
C LEU A 230 -6.27 8.91 -16.56
N ALA A 231 -6.56 8.68 -17.84
CA ALA A 231 -7.35 7.52 -18.27
C ALA A 231 -6.65 6.18 -17.93
N LEU A 232 -5.32 6.10 -18.07
CA LEU A 232 -4.53 4.94 -17.67
C LEU A 232 -4.63 4.68 -16.15
N VAL A 233 -4.50 5.74 -15.33
CA VAL A 233 -4.69 5.65 -13.88
C VAL A 233 -6.08 5.14 -13.55
N GLN A 234 -7.13 5.69 -14.16
CA GLN A 234 -8.49 5.26 -13.93
C GLN A 234 -8.71 3.78 -14.30
N ARG A 235 -8.27 3.34 -15.48
CA ARG A 235 -8.35 1.93 -15.92
C ARG A 235 -7.50 0.99 -15.05
N SER A 236 -6.49 1.50 -14.34
CA SER A 236 -5.69 0.72 -13.40
C SER A 236 -6.37 0.53 -12.04
N LEU A 237 -7.16 1.51 -11.62
CA LEU A 237 -7.92 1.48 -10.35
C LEU A 237 -9.28 0.82 -10.51
N GLU A 238 -9.87 0.90 -11.70
CA GLU A 238 -11.17 0.36 -12.02
C GLU A 238 -11.06 -0.46 -13.31
N PRO A 239 -11.06 -1.80 -13.22
CA PRO A 239 -10.93 -2.67 -14.39
C PRO A 239 -12.00 -2.38 -15.42
N PRO A 240 -11.67 -2.15 -16.70
CA PRO A 240 -12.65 -1.94 -17.75
C PRO A 240 -13.42 -3.23 -18.10
N GLU A 241 -12.79 -4.40 -17.95
CA GLU A 241 -13.38 -5.70 -18.21
C GLU A 241 -14.48 -6.03 -17.18
N PRO A 242 -15.72 -6.32 -17.60
CA PRO A 242 -16.83 -6.55 -16.68
C PRO A 242 -16.56 -7.64 -15.64
N ALA A 243 -16.02 -8.79 -16.07
CA ALA A 243 -15.71 -9.90 -15.17
C ALA A 243 -14.67 -9.54 -14.09
N ALA A 244 -13.63 -8.80 -14.47
CA ALA A 244 -12.61 -8.33 -13.52
C ALA A 244 -13.18 -7.28 -12.57
N ARG A 245 -14.05 -6.39 -13.04
CA ARG A 245 -14.75 -5.38 -12.23
C ARG A 245 -15.66 -6.04 -11.21
N GLU A 246 -16.51 -6.97 -11.64
CA GLU A 246 -17.39 -7.72 -10.75
C GLU A 246 -16.62 -8.51 -9.70
N GLN A 247 -15.51 -9.16 -10.07
CA GLN A 247 -14.66 -9.83 -9.10
C GLN A 247 -14.13 -8.84 -8.08
N PHE A 248 -13.61 -7.69 -8.53
CA PHE A 248 -13.08 -6.67 -7.65
C PHE A 248 -14.14 -6.15 -6.67
N GLU A 249 -15.35 -5.87 -7.14
CA GLU A 249 -16.46 -5.42 -6.29
C GLU A 249 -16.89 -6.49 -5.28
N ARG A 250 -17.02 -7.76 -5.71
CA ARG A 250 -17.31 -8.86 -4.78
C ARG A 250 -16.24 -9.00 -3.72
N MET A 251 -14.97 -8.95 -4.11
CA MET A 251 -13.85 -9.03 -3.16
C MET A 251 -13.83 -7.88 -2.15
N LEU A 252 -14.20 -6.66 -2.55
CA LEU A 252 -14.35 -5.54 -1.62
C LEU A 252 -15.46 -5.82 -0.60
N GLN A 253 -16.61 -6.28 -1.03
CA GLN A 253 -17.74 -6.65 -0.16
C GLN A 253 -17.36 -7.77 0.82
N GLU A 254 -16.73 -8.84 0.32
CA GLU A 254 -16.21 -9.95 1.14
C GLU A 254 -15.17 -9.46 2.15
N GLY A 255 -14.30 -8.54 1.75
CA GLY A 255 -13.32 -7.88 2.62
C GLY A 255 -13.99 -7.11 3.75
N CYS A 256 -15.02 -6.30 3.43
CA CYS A 256 -15.80 -5.57 4.44
C CYS A 256 -16.44 -6.52 5.46
N GLN A 257 -17.07 -7.58 4.98
CA GLN A 257 -17.71 -8.60 5.84
C GLN A 257 -16.70 -9.32 6.70
N THR A 258 -15.55 -9.68 6.15
CA THR A 258 -14.47 -10.37 6.86
C THR A 258 -13.87 -9.50 7.97
N ILE A 259 -13.56 -8.23 7.66
CA ILE A 259 -13.05 -7.27 8.64
C ILE A 259 -14.06 -7.07 9.77
N ALA A 260 -15.33 -6.84 9.44
CA ALA A 260 -16.38 -6.64 10.45
C ALA A 260 -16.57 -7.90 11.33
N ALA A 261 -16.63 -9.09 10.74
CA ALA A 261 -16.77 -10.35 11.46
C ALA A 261 -15.59 -10.62 12.41
N LEU A 262 -14.35 -10.42 11.91
CA LEU A 262 -13.15 -10.59 12.73
C LEU A 262 -13.10 -9.57 13.87
N HIS A 263 -13.37 -8.29 13.58
CA HIS A 263 -13.39 -7.23 14.58
C HIS A 263 -14.43 -7.49 15.68
N ASN A 264 -15.63 -7.93 15.30
CA ASN A 264 -16.70 -8.22 16.24
C ASN A 264 -16.40 -9.46 17.10
N SER A 265 -15.55 -10.37 16.64
CA SER A 265 -15.03 -11.51 17.42
C SER A 265 -13.82 -11.15 18.30
N ALA A 266 -13.29 -9.93 18.17
CA ALA A 266 -12.09 -9.52 18.89
C ALA A 266 -12.35 -9.34 20.39
N SER A 267 -11.41 -9.80 21.22
CA SER A 267 -11.41 -9.53 22.65
C SER A 267 -11.15 -8.04 22.92
N GLU A 268 -11.47 -7.59 24.15
CA GLU A 268 -11.13 -6.23 24.56
C GLU A 268 -9.62 -5.94 24.45
N ALA A 269 -8.77 -6.90 24.78
CA ALA A 269 -7.32 -6.76 24.66
C ALA A 269 -6.90 -6.56 23.18
N GLN A 270 -7.49 -7.32 22.26
CA GLN A 270 -7.25 -7.18 20.83
C GLN A 270 -7.75 -5.83 20.28
N ARG A 271 -8.93 -5.36 20.70
CA ARG A 271 -9.44 -4.04 20.33
C ARG A 271 -8.56 -2.90 20.85
N ARG A 272 -8.12 -2.99 22.11
CA ARG A 272 -7.15 -2.02 22.67
C ARG A 272 -5.87 -1.98 21.84
N ARG A 273 -5.30 -3.12 21.48
CA ARG A 273 -4.10 -3.20 20.65
C ARG A 273 -4.31 -2.56 19.27
N LEU A 274 -5.45 -2.84 18.62
CA LEU A 274 -5.81 -2.18 17.35
C LEU A 274 -5.83 -0.66 17.51
N ILE A 275 -6.51 -0.13 18.54
CA ILE A 275 -6.61 1.30 18.80
C ILE A 275 -5.24 1.91 19.06
N GLU A 276 -4.39 1.26 19.85
CA GLU A 276 -3.01 1.70 20.12
C GLU A 276 -2.18 1.75 18.82
N ARG A 277 -2.34 0.75 17.95
CA ARG A 277 -1.65 0.73 16.64
C ARG A 277 -2.10 1.90 15.75
N LEU A 278 -3.41 2.15 15.68
CA LEU A 278 -3.97 3.28 14.92
C LEU A 278 -3.52 4.63 15.49
N ARG A 279 -3.44 4.78 16.82
CA ARG A 279 -2.90 5.98 17.48
C ARG A 279 -1.42 6.20 17.16
N GLY A 280 -0.63 5.13 17.11
CA GLY A 280 0.77 5.19 16.71
C GLY A 280 0.91 5.76 15.29
N TYR A 281 0.14 5.24 14.32
CA TYR A 281 0.13 5.77 12.97
C TYR A 281 -0.35 7.23 12.90
N GLU A 282 -1.39 7.59 13.66
CA GLU A 282 -1.87 8.97 13.71
C GLU A 282 -0.78 9.91 14.25
N ALA A 283 -0.09 9.54 15.32
CA ALA A 283 1.00 10.32 15.89
C ALA A 283 2.15 10.53 14.88
N ASP A 284 2.52 9.49 14.13
CA ASP A 284 3.50 9.59 13.06
C ASP A 284 3.06 10.59 11.97
N LEU A 285 1.78 10.52 11.54
CA LEU A 285 1.24 11.46 10.56
C LEU A 285 1.24 12.90 11.08
N GLN A 286 0.83 13.13 12.33
CA GLN A 286 0.82 14.45 12.95
C GLN A 286 2.24 15.06 13.03
N ALA A 287 3.24 14.23 13.37
CA ALA A 287 4.64 14.66 13.37
C ALA A 287 5.14 15.04 11.96
N LEU A 288 4.66 14.36 10.91
CA LEU A 288 4.99 14.68 9.51
C LEU A 288 4.26 15.90 8.97
N ILE A 289 3.07 16.22 9.49
CA ILE A 289 2.27 17.40 9.11
C ILE A 289 2.83 18.67 9.75
N ALA A 290 3.35 18.57 10.97
CA ALA A 290 3.92 19.71 11.67
C ALA A 290 5.02 20.37 10.83
N PRO A 291 5.06 21.71 10.73
CA PRO A 291 6.17 22.40 10.09
C PRO A 291 7.45 22.09 10.87
N GLY A 292 8.48 21.56 10.17
CA GLY A 292 9.81 21.35 10.73
C GLY A 292 10.56 22.65 10.97
#